data_ae003ae2c964528e190962d6b52823ef
#
_entry.id   ae003ae2c964528e190962d6b52823ef
#
_cell.length_a   1.000
_cell.length_b   1.000
_cell.length_c   1.000
_cell.angle_alpha   90.00
_cell.angle_beta   90.00
_cell.angle_gamma   90.00
#
_symmetry.space_group_name_H-M   'P 1'
#
loop_
_entity.id
_entity.type
_entity.pdbx_description
1 polymer ?
#
loop_
_entity_poly.entity_id
_entity_poly.type
_entity_poly.pdbx_seq_one_letter_code
_entity_poly.pdbx_strand_id
1 'polypeptide(L)'
;IHPHNFVHKSSLIDQGFHQDGNLPWNERGHYRSHRPDWALLFYYPQDVTIENGATELILGTQYWTKDFEKDDGTWYSQDSIDRSFGREEMGSEDLAYRDRRLSESVESLGVPDLERKYFVVPKGTVIICNYDILHRGSRSLPGEADRFMYKFHFMRTQEPKASAWSHQRDLNIENVREDIRPIVRHIWNWSANKGGTEELLDNLEELQYMLSSGDERDKVRSAYLLGEAKSDIAA
;
A
#
# COMPACT_ATOMS: atom_id res chain seq x y z
N ILE A 1 13.35 -12.38 -8.87
CA ILE A 1 11.97 -12.85 -9.12
C ILE A 1 11.66 -13.87 -8.05
N HIS A 2 10.67 -13.59 -7.23
CA HIS A 2 10.16 -14.59 -6.31
C HIS A 2 9.33 -15.61 -7.09
N PRO A 3 9.44 -16.91 -6.84
CA PRO A 3 8.74 -17.96 -7.60
C PRO A 3 7.22 -18.00 -7.37
N HIS A 4 6.62 -16.91 -6.97
CA HIS A 4 5.19 -16.79 -6.75
C HIS A 4 4.48 -16.55 -8.09
N ASN A 5 4.52 -17.55 -8.94
CA ASN A 5 3.87 -17.54 -10.25
C ASN A 5 2.49 -18.20 -10.14
N PHE A 6 1.51 -17.50 -9.58
CA PHE A 6 0.16 -18.02 -9.54
C PHE A 6 -0.70 -17.41 -10.64
N VAL A 7 -1.48 -18.28 -11.26
CA VAL A 7 -2.62 -17.88 -12.07
C VAL A 7 -3.80 -17.68 -11.15
N HIS A 8 -4.26 -16.46 -11.05
CA HIS A 8 -5.46 -16.12 -10.29
C HIS A 8 -6.66 -16.09 -11.23
N LYS A 9 -7.63 -16.95 -10.96
CA LYS A 9 -8.91 -16.98 -11.63
C LYS A 9 -9.92 -16.13 -10.86
N SER A 10 -10.83 -15.44 -11.55
CA SER A 10 -11.96 -14.79 -10.90
C SER A 10 -12.84 -15.79 -10.15
N SER A 11 -13.54 -15.29 -9.15
CA SER A 11 -14.44 -16.04 -8.28
C SER A 11 -15.78 -15.36 -8.23
N LEU A 12 -16.84 -16.10 -7.88
CA LEU A 12 -18.16 -15.52 -7.62
C LEU A 12 -18.23 -14.77 -6.26
N ILE A 13 -17.14 -14.79 -5.51
CA ILE A 13 -17.04 -14.17 -4.19
C ILE A 13 -15.90 -13.16 -4.23
N ASP A 14 -16.07 -11.99 -3.62
CA ASP A 14 -14.98 -11.04 -3.42
C ASP A 14 -13.91 -11.64 -2.51
N GLN A 15 -12.67 -11.45 -2.87
CA GLN A 15 -11.57 -11.62 -1.95
C GLN A 15 -11.57 -10.45 -0.97
N GLY A 16 -11.14 -10.67 0.25
CA GLY A 16 -10.93 -9.59 1.18
C GLY A 16 -9.78 -8.66 0.77
N PHE A 17 -9.86 -7.37 1.17
CA PHE A 17 -8.75 -6.46 0.98
C PHE A 17 -7.58 -6.85 1.84
N HIS A 18 -6.41 -6.98 1.22
CA HIS A 18 -5.18 -7.36 1.88
C HIS A 18 -3.99 -6.63 1.27
N GLN A 19 -2.91 -6.62 2.03
CA GLN A 19 -1.59 -6.27 1.54
C GLN A 19 -0.80 -7.58 1.45
N ASP A 20 -0.12 -7.82 0.34
CA ASP A 20 0.84 -8.92 0.27
C ASP A 20 2.04 -8.65 1.19
N GLY A 21 2.71 -9.68 1.66
CA GLY A 21 3.95 -9.49 2.37
C GLY A 21 4.02 -10.01 3.79
N ASN A 22 3.18 -10.96 4.15
CA ASN A 22 3.45 -11.81 5.29
C ASN A 22 4.69 -12.65 5.00
N LEU A 23 5.83 -12.14 5.38
CA LEU A 23 7.03 -12.95 5.40
C LEU A 23 6.86 -13.97 6.54
N PRO A 24 6.91 -15.29 6.26
CA PRO A 24 6.61 -16.31 7.26
C PRO A 24 7.61 -16.33 8.43
N TRP A 25 8.71 -15.60 8.32
CA TRP A 25 9.72 -15.44 9.37
C TRP A 25 9.55 -14.17 10.20
N ASN A 26 8.56 -13.34 9.90
CA ASN A 26 8.26 -12.15 10.67
C ASN A 26 6.90 -12.31 11.34
N GLU A 27 6.89 -12.79 12.58
CA GLU A 27 5.66 -12.98 13.36
C GLU A 27 4.87 -11.67 13.52
N ARG A 28 5.54 -10.53 13.43
CA ARG A 28 4.93 -9.20 13.50
C ARG A 28 4.52 -8.65 12.14
N GLY A 29 5.01 -9.23 11.04
CA GLY A 29 4.51 -9.06 9.67
C GLY A 29 4.65 -7.68 9.02
N HIS A 30 5.11 -6.65 9.72
CA HIS A 30 4.76 -5.28 9.35
C HIS A 30 5.90 -4.27 9.38
N TYR A 31 7.13 -4.70 9.44
CA TYR A 31 8.26 -3.77 9.29
C TYR A 31 8.38 -3.35 7.83
N ARG A 32 7.67 -2.29 7.48
CA ARG A 32 7.66 -1.72 6.14
C ARG A 32 8.44 -0.42 6.17
N SER A 33 9.45 -0.34 5.34
CA SER A 33 10.27 0.86 5.21
C SER A 33 9.66 1.90 4.25
N HIS A 34 8.47 1.65 3.70
CA HIS A 34 7.85 2.35 2.58
C HIS A 34 8.71 2.43 1.31
N ARG A 35 9.94 1.93 1.31
CA ARG A 35 10.77 1.84 0.12
C ARG A 35 10.17 0.80 -0.82
N PRO A 36 10.13 1.05 -2.13
CA PRO A 36 9.60 0.11 -3.10
C PRO A 36 10.61 -1.02 -3.38
N ASP A 37 10.97 -1.75 -2.33
CA ASP A 37 11.85 -2.93 -2.43
C ASP A 37 11.15 -4.09 -3.13
N TRP A 38 9.83 -4.11 -3.06
CA TRP A 38 8.99 -5.08 -3.72
C TRP A 38 7.98 -4.40 -4.64
N ALA A 39 7.72 -5.05 -5.78
CA ALA A 39 6.67 -4.64 -6.71
C ALA A 39 5.84 -5.85 -7.12
N LEU A 40 4.53 -5.61 -7.29
CA LEU A 40 3.60 -6.54 -7.90
C LEU A 40 3.50 -6.23 -9.39
N LEU A 41 3.54 -7.26 -10.21
CA LEU A 41 3.21 -7.19 -11.63
C LEU A 41 2.03 -8.10 -11.89
N PHE A 42 0.96 -7.53 -12.45
CA PHE A 42 -0.22 -8.25 -12.90
C PHE A 42 -0.28 -8.24 -14.41
N TYR A 43 -0.33 -9.40 -15.01
CA TYR A 43 -0.54 -9.55 -16.45
C TYR A 43 -1.92 -10.13 -16.73
N TYR A 44 -2.68 -9.48 -17.59
CA TYR A 44 -4.02 -9.87 -17.98
C TYR A 44 -4.04 -10.32 -19.44
N PRO A 45 -4.21 -11.65 -19.71
CA PRO A 45 -4.20 -12.18 -21.08
C PRO A 45 -5.51 -11.96 -21.83
N GLN A 46 -6.55 -11.44 -21.19
CA GLN A 46 -7.87 -11.12 -21.75
C GLN A 46 -8.32 -9.73 -21.31
N ASP A 47 -9.42 -9.24 -21.90
CA ASP A 47 -10.08 -8.03 -21.43
C ASP A 47 -10.62 -8.24 -20.01
N VAL A 48 -10.46 -7.21 -19.20
CA VAL A 48 -10.93 -7.19 -17.81
C VAL A 48 -11.98 -6.11 -17.66
N THR A 49 -13.12 -6.51 -17.13
CA THR A 49 -14.25 -5.63 -16.81
C THR A 49 -14.62 -5.78 -15.32
N ILE A 50 -15.46 -4.90 -14.81
CA ILE A 50 -15.97 -5.04 -13.44
C ILE A 50 -16.75 -6.35 -13.31
N GLU A 51 -17.54 -6.69 -14.34
CA GLU A 51 -18.43 -7.84 -14.34
C GLU A 51 -17.68 -9.17 -14.32
N ASN A 52 -16.49 -9.26 -14.95
CA ASN A 52 -15.69 -10.49 -14.94
C ASN A 52 -14.67 -10.57 -13.78
N GLY A 53 -14.76 -9.65 -12.81
CA GLY A 53 -13.99 -9.73 -11.58
C GLY A 53 -12.64 -9.02 -11.64
N ALA A 54 -12.65 -7.72 -11.94
CA ALA A 54 -11.46 -6.89 -11.96
C ALA A 54 -10.73 -6.90 -10.59
N THR A 55 -9.42 -6.73 -10.62
CA THR A 55 -8.68 -6.43 -9.40
C THR A 55 -9.02 -5.03 -8.92
N GLU A 56 -9.33 -4.89 -7.65
CA GLU A 56 -9.63 -3.61 -7.01
C GLU A 56 -8.50 -3.22 -6.06
N LEU A 57 -8.20 -1.92 -6.01
CA LEU A 57 -7.19 -1.35 -5.11
C LEU A 57 -7.78 -0.17 -4.35
N ILE A 58 -7.12 0.16 -3.24
CA ILE A 58 -7.34 1.40 -2.53
C ILE A 58 -6.07 2.23 -2.66
N LEU A 59 -6.13 3.28 -3.49
CA LEU A 59 -4.97 4.13 -3.78
C LEU A 59 -4.55 4.92 -2.53
N GLY A 60 -3.24 5.11 -2.37
CA GLY A 60 -2.66 5.82 -1.24
C GLY A 60 -2.35 4.94 -0.03
N THR A 61 -2.89 3.73 0.02
CA THR A 61 -2.70 2.82 1.17
C THR A 61 -1.29 2.27 1.30
N GLN A 62 -0.48 2.31 0.25
CA GLN A 62 0.94 1.96 0.32
C GLN A 62 1.76 2.91 1.22
N TYR A 63 1.24 4.10 1.47
CA TYR A 63 1.84 5.08 2.39
C TYR A 63 1.16 5.10 3.76
N TRP A 64 0.17 4.25 3.91
CA TRP A 64 -0.62 4.24 5.13
C TRP A 64 0.14 3.59 6.25
N THR A 65 0.23 4.31 7.34
CA THR A 65 0.67 3.81 8.62
C THR A 65 -0.56 3.56 9.45
N LYS A 66 -0.74 2.32 9.84
CA LYS A 66 -1.78 1.91 10.75
C LYS A 66 -1.16 1.50 12.06
N ASP A 67 -1.86 1.79 13.12
CA ASP A 67 -1.54 1.23 14.42
C ASP A 67 -1.68 -0.30 14.37
N PHE A 68 -0.56 -1.00 14.40
CA PHE A 68 -0.52 -2.46 14.35
C PHE A 68 -0.58 -3.10 15.73
N GLU A 69 -0.25 -2.34 16.77
CA GLU A 69 -0.35 -2.80 18.14
C GLU A 69 -1.72 -2.41 18.71
N LYS A 70 -2.39 -3.38 19.32
CA LYS A 70 -3.63 -3.16 20.05
C LYS A 70 -3.35 -2.83 21.51
N ASP A 71 -4.35 -2.27 22.20
CA ASP A 71 -4.29 -1.93 23.62
C ASP A 71 -3.95 -3.12 24.53
N ASP A 72 -4.23 -4.33 24.09
CA ASP A 72 -3.93 -5.58 24.82
C ASP A 72 -2.53 -6.12 24.54
N GLY A 73 -1.69 -5.38 23.80
CA GLY A 73 -0.35 -5.78 23.41
C GLY A 73 -0.31 -6.83 22.28
N THR A 74 -1.45 -7.21 21.72
CA THR A 74 -1.50 -8.05 20.53
C THR A 74 -1.38 -7.21 19.24
N TRP A 75 -1.11 -7.88 18.12
CA TRP A 75 -0.90 -7.20 16.85
C TRP A 75 -2.11 -7.36 15.93
N TYR A 76 -2.46 -6.31 15.19
CA TYR A 76 -3.39 -6.42 14.09
C TYR A 76 -2.75 -7.24 12.97
N SER A 77 -3.54 -8.12 12.33
CA SER A 77 -3.09 -8.75 11.08
C SER A 77 -3.24 -7.79 9.91
N GLN A 78 -2.61 -8.14 8.80
CA GLN A 78 -2.72 -7.42 7.54
C GLN A 78 -4.16 -7.30 7.04
N ASP A 79 -4.99 -8.30 7.36
CA ASP A 79 -6.39 -8.39 6.93
C ASP A 79 -7.33 -7.56 7.80
N SER A 80 -6.82 -6.50 8.41
CA SER A 80 -7.62 -5.74 9.38
C SER A 80 -8.80 -4.99 8.75
N ILE A 81 -8.77 -4.69 7.45
CA ILE A 81 -9.96 -4.21 6.73
C ILE A 81 -10.95 -5.34 6.58
N ASP A 82 -10.50 -6.56 6.24
CA ASP A 82 -11.38 -7.71 6.13
C ASP A 82 -12.04 -8.12 7.44
N ARG A 83 -11.35 -7.90 8.54
CA ARG A 83 -11.90 -8.20 9.86
C ARG A 83 -13.04 -7.29 10.28
N SER A 84 -13.15 -6.12 9.65
CA SER A 84 -14.32 -5.25 9.83
C SER A 84 -15.54 -5.76 9.07
N PHE A 85 -15.36 -6.74 8.16
CA PHE A 85 -16.43 -7.45 7.47
C PHE A 85 -16.57 -8.85 8.05
N GLY A 86 -17.71 -9.16 8.62
CA GLY A 86 -18.05 -10.55 8.92
C GLY A 86 -18.16 -11.38 7.64
N ARG A 87 -17.97 -12.71 7.74
CA ARG A 87 -18.13 -13.60 6.58
C ARG A 87 -19.52 -13.52 5.95
N GLU A 88 -20.55 -13.28 6.75
CA GLU A 88 -21.93 -13.11 6.26
C GLU A 88 -22.09 -11.87 5.38
N GLU A 89 -21.47 -10.77 5.78
CA GLU A 89 -21.49 -9.53 5.00
C GLU A 89 -20.74 -9.72 3.67
N MET A 90 -19.60 -10.39 3.68
CA MET A 90 -18.83 -10.74 2.49
C MET A 90 -19.58 -11.71 1.56
N GLY A 91 -20.39 -12.59 2.11
CA GLY A 91 -21.24 -13.53 1.37
C GLY A 91 -22.57 -12.96 0.89
N SER A 92 -22.94 -11.73 1.30
CA SER A 92 -24.20 -11.12 0.88
C SER A 92 -24.28 -10.96 -0.61
N GLU A 93 -25.43 -11.32 -1.22
CA GLU A 93 -25.73 -11.09 -2.62
C GLU A 93 -26.11 -9.62 -2.90
N ASP A 94 -26.45 -8.85 -1.86
CA ASP A 94 -26.70 -7.41 -1.98
C ASP A 94 -25.40 -6.64 -2.13
N LEU A 95 -25.11 -6.26 -3.37
CA LEU A 95 -23.89 -5.54 -3.76
C LEU A 95 -23.82 -4.16 -3.13
N ALA A 96 -24.94 -3.46 -3.04
CA ALA A 96 -25.00 -2.11 -2.49
C ALA A 96 -24.73 -2.14 -0.97
N TYR A 97 -25.21 -3.17 -0.27
CA TYR A 97 -24.92 -3.38 1.13
C TYR A 97 -23.42 -3.59 1.35
N ARG A 98 -22.79 -4.46 0.54
CA ARG A 98 -21.35 -4.75 0.66
C ARG A 98 -20.50 -3.52 0.37
N ASP A 99 -20.82 -2.78 -0.69
CA ASP A 99 -20.09 -1.56 -1.05
C ASP A 99 -20.21 -0.48 0.04
N ARG A 100 -21.40 -0.34 0.62
CA ARG A 100 -21.60 0.56 1.75
C ARG A 100 -20.76 0.14 2.97
N ARG A 101 -20.79 -1.14 3.36
CA ARG A 101 -19.98 -1.65 4.48
C ARG A 101 -18.49 -1.45 4.26
N LEU A 102 -18.03 -1.66 3.01
CA LEU A 102 -16.64 -1.39 2.66
C LEU A 102 -16.30 0.10 2.83
N SER A 103 -17.15 0.99 2.33
CA SER A 103 -16.94 2.43 2.47
C SER A 103 -16.89 2.85 3.94
N GLU A 104 -17.83 2.37 4.75
CA GLU A 104 -17.84 2.61 6.20
C GLU A 104 -16.55 2.13 6.88
N SER A 105 -16.03 0.96 6.48
CA SER A 105 -14.75 0.45 6.99
C SER A 105 -13.57 1.32 6.59
N VAL A 106 -13.53 1.76 5.33
CA VAL A 106 -12.47 2.66 4.84
C VAL A 106 -12.53 4.01 5.57
N GLU A 107 -13.73 4.55 5.77
CA GLU A 107 -13.94 5.79 6.54
C GLU A 107 -13.51 5.64 8.00
N SER A 108 -13.78 4.48 8.62
CA SER A 108 -13.39 4.21 10.01
C SER A 108 -11.86 4.20 10.23
N LEU A 109 -11.09 4.06 9.16
CA LEU A 109 -9.63 4.15 9.22
C LEU A 109 -9.12 5.59 9.44
N GLY A 110 -10.00 6.59 9.36
CA GLY A 110 -9.64 7.99 9.57
C GLY A 110 -8.68 8.56 8.53
N VAL A 111 -8.53 7.89 7.37
CA VAL A 111 -7.69 8.36 6.27
C VAL A 111 -8.60 9.03 5.24
N PRO A 112 -8.56 10.35 5.10
CA PRO A 112 -9.36 11.04 4.09
C PRO A 112 -8.87 10.68 2.68
N ASP A 113 -9.78 10.77 1.71
CA ASP A 113 -9.50 10.70 0.28
C ASP A 113 -8.91 9.37 -0.23
N LEU A 114 -9.26 8.25 0.38
CA LEU A 114 -8.94 6.95 -0.18
C LEU A 114 -9.78 6.67 -1.42
N GLU A 115 -9.13 6.53 -2.57
CA GLU A 115 -9.79 6.23 -3.83
C GLU A 115 -9.78 4.74 -4.11
N ARG A 116 -10.97 4.16 -4.32
CA ARG A 116 -11.14 2.80 -4.82
C ARG A 116 -11.01 2.79 -6.34
N LYS A 117 -10.20 1.89 -6.86
CA LYS A 117 -9.95 1.78 -8.30
C LYS A 117 -9.97 0.34 -8.78
N TYR A 118 -10.71 0.09 -9.86
CA TYR A 118 -10.72 -1.18 -10.55
C TYR A 118 -9.74 -1.19 -11.72
N PHE A 119 -9.04 -2.31 -11.92
CA PHE A 119 -8.24 -2.52 -13.13
C PHE A 119 -9.13 -3.00 -14.29
N VAL A 120 -9.87 -2.07 -14.88
CA VAL A 120 -10.61 -2.32 -16.12
C VAL A 120 -9.66 -2.03 -17.28
N VAL A 121 -9.20 -3.08 -17.96
CA VAL A 121 -8.09 -2.99 -18.89
C VAL A 121 -8.25 -3.94 -20.07
N PRO A 122 -7.73 -3.59 -21.26
CA PRO A 122 -7.72 -4.49 -22.41
C PRO A 122 -6.74 -5.64 -22.21
N LYS A 123 -6.97 -6.71 -22.98
CA LYS A 123 -6.07 -7.87 -23.05
C LYS A 123 -4.64 -7.47 -23.34
N GLY A 124 -3.70 -8.21 -22.76
CA GLY A 124 -2.27 -7.97 -22.92
C GLY A 124 -1.73 -6.88 -22.00
N THR A 125 -2.55 -6.28 -21.15
CA THR A 125 -2.10 -5.25 -20.21
C THR A 125 -1.24 -5.83 -19.10
N VAL A 126 -0.16 -5.11 -18.80
CA VAL A 126 0.68 -5.32 -17.63
C VAL A 126 0.51 -4.13 -16.70
N ILE A 127 0.21 -4.39 -15.44
CA ILE A 127 0.15 -3.38 -14.38
C ILE A 127 1.26 -3.65 -13.38
N ILE A 128 2.02 -2.63 -13.05
CA ILE A 128 3.01 -2.66 -11.98
C ILE A 128 2.52 -1.76 -10.88
N CYS A 129 2.44 -2.29 -9.66
CA CYS A 129 2.04 -1.52 -8.49
C CYS A 129 2.95 -1.78 -7.29
N ASN A 130 2.85 -0.89 -6.32
CA ASN A 130 3.54 -1.05 -5.05
C ASN A 130 3.04 -2.32 -4.36
N TYR A 131 3.96 -3.04 -3.75
CA TYR A 131 3.67 -4.30 -3.05
C TYR A 131 2.74 -4.12 -1.85
N ASP A 132 2.82 -2.96 -1.21
CA ASP A 132 2.10 -2.64 0.02
C ASP A 132 0.73 -2.00 -0.21
N ILE A 133 0.27 -1.92 -1.46
CA ILE A 133 -1.05 -1.38 -1.73
C ILE A 133 -2.14 -2.38 -1.33
N LEU A 134 -3.17 -1.91 -0.63
CA LEU A 134 -4.35 -2.71 -0.36
C LEU A 134 -5.06 -3.05 -1.67
N HIS A 135 -5.26 -4.33 -1.91
CA HIS A 135 -5.91 -4.83 -3.11
C HIS A 135 -6.74 -6.08 -2.83
N ARG A 136 -7.62 -6.40 -3.78
CA ARG A 136 -8.40 -7.65 -3.77
C ARG A 136 -8.77 -8.08 -5.17
N GLY A 137 -9.09 -9.37 -5.36
CA GLY A 137 -9.89 -9.82 -6.48
C GLY A 137 -11.37 -9.52 -6.21
N SER A 138 -12.02 -8.72 -7.05
CA SER A 138 -13.47 -8.60 -6.97
C SER A 138 -14.14 -9.82 -7.61
N ARG A 139 -15.39 -10.06 -7.19
CA ARG A 139 -16.18 -11.16 -7.77
C ARG A 139 -16.49 -10.95 -9.24
N SER A 140 -16.65 -12.04 -9.98
CA SER A 140 -17.31 -12.04 -11.27
C SER A 140 -18.82 -12.23 -11.09
N LEU A 141 -19.59 -11.68 -12.03
CA LEU A 141 -21.04 -11.94 -12.09
C LEU A 141 -21.32 -13.33 -12.66
N PRO A 142 -22.44 -13.97 -12.29
CA PRO A 142 -22.84 -15.23 -12.87
C PRO A 142 -23.00 -15.13 -14.40
N GLY A 143 -22.40 -16.07 -15.13
CA GLY A 143 -22.46 -16.12 -16.59
C GLY A 143 -21.35 -15.35 -17.32
N GLU A 144 -20.57 -14.57 -16.62
CA GLU A 144 -19.40 -13.90 -17.18
C GLU A 144 -18.23 -14.87 -17.41
N ALA A 145 -17.39 -14.55 -18.39
CA ALA A 145 -16.21 -15.33 -18.68
C ALA A 145 -15.20 -15.22 -17.52
N ASP A 146 -14.52 -16.31 -17.24
CA ASP A 146 -13.45 -16.32 -16.24
C ASP A 146 -12.35 -15.31 -16.58
N ARG A 147 -11.98 -14.49 -15.62
CA ARG A 147 -10.81 -13.64 -15.72
C ARG A 147 -9.62 -14.34 -15.13
N PHE A 148 -8.54 -14.44 -15.88
CA PHE A 148 -7.25 -14.92 -15.44
C PHE A 148 -6.29 -13.75 -15.25
N MET A 149 -5.45 -13.82 -14.24
CA MET A 149 -4.40 -12.86 -13.98
C MET A 149 -3.14 -13.63 -13.53
N TYR A 150 -2.04 -13.31 -14.14
CA TYR A 150 -0.74 -13.82 -13.73
C TYR A 150 -0.09 -12.81 -12.82
N LYS A 151 0.23 -13.22 -11.60
CA LYS A 151 0.85 -12.38 -10.58
C LYS A 151 2.32 -12.74 -10.44
N PHE A 152 3.16 -11.73 -10.51
CA PHE A 152 4.60 -11.87 -10.31
C PHE A 152 5.04 -10.91 -9.21
N HIS A 153 5.94 -11.38 -8.36
CA HIS A 153 6.59 -10.56 -7.35
C HIS A 153 8.02 -10.27 -7.77
N PHE A 154 8.40 -9.01 -7.74
CA PHE A 154 9.76 -8.57 -7.98
C PHE A 154 10.32 -7.97 -6.70
N MET A 155 11.50 -8.40 -6.35
CA MET A 155 12.24 -7.85 -5.22
C MET A 155 13.50 -7.15 -5.74
N ARG A 156 13.76 -5.99 -5.23
CA ARG A 156 15.01 -5.29 -5.42
C ARG A 156 16.11 -6.03 -4.63
N THR A 157 17.22 -6.29 -5.26
CA THR A 157 18.34 -7.02 -4.65
C THR A 157 19.52 -6.12 -4.27
N GLN A 158 19.48 -4.85 -4.64
CA GLN A 158 20.52 -3.86 -4.36
C GLN A 158 19.89 -2.49 -4.16
N GLU A 159 20.47 -1.71 -3.26
CA GLU A 159 20.16 -0.29 -3.09
C GLU A 159 20.43 0.49 -4.39
N PRO A 160 19.70 1.58 -4.66
CA PRO A 160 19.96 2.44 -5.79
C PRO A 160 21.38 3.02 -5.72
N LYS A 161 22.19 2.82 -6.76
CA LYS A 161 23.53 3.40 -6.88
C LYS A 161 23.55 4.67 -7.72
N ALA A 162 22.47 4.95 -8.40
CA ALA A 162 22.21 6.12 -9.22
C ALA A 162 20.70 6.34 -9.29
N SER A 163 20.25 7.45 -9.87
CA SER A 163 18.83 7.69 -10.08
C SER A 163 18.18 6.54 -10.86
N ALA A 164 17.03 6.07 -10.37
CA ALA A 164 16.25 4.99 -10.99
C ALA A 164 15.56 5.42 -12.30
N TRP A 165 15.65 6.68 -12.68
CA TRP A 165 15.07 7.26 -13.91
C TRP A 165 16.05 8.20 -14.62
N SER A 166 15.80 8.44 -15.89
CA SER A 166 16.66 9.28 -16.75
C SER A 166 16.20 10.74 -16.90
N HIS A 167 15.04 11.09 -16.36
CA HIS A 167 14.54 12.48 -16.47
C HIS A 167 15.05 13.36 -15.32
N GLN A 168 15.08 14.69 -15.57
CA GLN A 168 15.56 15.69 -14.61
C GLN A 168 14.42 16.46 -13.92
N ARG A 169 13.23 15.88 -13.85
CA ARG A 169 12.12 16.55 -13.15
C ARG A 169 12.34 16.50 -11.65
N ASP A 170 12.10 17.61 -11.00
CA ASP A 170 12.05 17.65 -9.53
C ASP A 170 10.76 17.02 -9.00
N LEU A 171 10.83 16.60 -7.74
CA LEU A 171 9.66 16.09 -7.04
C LEU A 171 8.66 17.22 -6.82
N ASN A 172 7.45 17.07 -7.37
CA ASN A 172 6.33 17.93 -7.04
C ASN A 172 5.44 17.22 -6.02
N ILE A 173 5.35 17.77 -4.82
CA ILE A 173 4.56 17.25 -3.69
C ILE A 173 3.38 18.16 -3.32
N GLU A 174 3.07 19.19 -4.13
CA GLU A 174 1.99 20.14 -3.81
C GLU A 174 0.64 19.45 -3.69
N ASN A 175 0.38 18.49 -4.58
CA ASN A 175 -0.84 17.70 -4.59
C ASN A 175 -0.77 16.44 -3.71
N VAL A 176 0.33 16.26 -2.98
CA VAL A 176 0.49 15.15 -2.04
C VAL A 176 -0.05 15.59 -0.68
N ARG A 177 -0.83 14.75 -0.06
CA ARG A 177 -1.34 14.95 1.29
C ARG A 177 -0.20 15.27 2.27
N GLU A 178 -0.38 16.26 3.12
CA GLU A 178 0.70 16.81 3.96
C GLU A 178 1.36 15.77 4.85
N ASP A 179 0.56 14.91 5.48
CA ASP A 179 1.03 13.89 6.43
C ASP A 179 1.94 12.82 5.79
N ILE A 180 1.78 12.56 4.47
CA ILE A 180 2.61 11.58 3.75
C ILE A 180 3.73 12.21 2.92
N ARG A 181 3.83 13.54 2.84
CA ARG A 181 4.90 14.23 2.08
C ARG A 181 6.31 13.80 2.50
N PRO A 182 6.63 13.63 3.80
CA PRO A 182 7.94 13.15 4.23
C PRO A 182 8.26 11.76 3.69
N ILE A 183 7.28 10.86 3.70
CA ILE A 183 7.44 9.50 3.17
C ILE A 183 7.71 9.54 1.66
N VAL A 184 6.91 10.30 0.91
CA VAL A 184 7.06 10.44 -0.55
C VAL A 184 8.42 11.05 -0.90
N ARG A 185 8.86 12.07 -0.17
CA ARG A 185 10.18 12.69 -0.33
C ARG A 185 11.30 11.68 -0.06
N HIS A 186 11.20 10.93 1.02
CA HIS A 186 12.17 9.88 1.35
C HIS A 186 12.29 8.83 0.23
N ILE A 187 11.17 8.32 -0.26
CA ILE A 187 11.15 7.35 -1.36
C ILE A 187 11.78 7.94 -2.63
N TRP A 188 11.47 9.20 -2.93
CA TRP A 188 12.05 9.90 -4.08
C TRP A 188 13.56 10.04 -3.95
N ASN A 189 14.04 10.55 -2.80
CA ASN A 189 15.46 10.76 -2.54
C ASN A 189 16.22 9.43 -2.57
N TRP A 190 15.68 8.41 -1.94
CA TRP A 190 16.24 7.06 -1.99
C TRP A 190 16.33 6.52 -3.42
N SER A 191 15.26 6.61 -4.20
CA SER A 191 15.23 6.17 -5.60
C SER A 191 16.15 6.97 -6.51
N ALA A 192 16.40 8.24 -6.19
CA ALA A 192 17.31 9.12 -6.89
C ALA A 192 18.77 8.99 -6.45
N ASN A 193 19.05 8.17 -5.43
CA ASN A 193 20.33 8.09 -4.74
C ASN A 193 20.80 9.47 -4.22
N LYS A 194 19.86 10.28 -3.75
CA LYS A 194 20.12 11.58 -3.11
C LYS A 194 20.18 11.41 -1.60
N GLY A 195 21.15 12.05 -0.95
CA GLY A 195 21.16 12.15 0.51
C GLY A 195 20.05 13.06 1.03
N GLY A 196 19.83 13.05 2.34
CA GLY A 196 18.85 13.90 3.01
C GLY A 196 19.14 15.41 2.90
N THR A 197 18.21 16.23 3.35
CA THR A 197 18.27 17.70 3.27
C THR A 197 18.63 18.32 4.61
N GLU A 198 19.31 19.45 4.60
CA GLU A 198 19.69 20.21 5.82
C GLU A 198 18.55 21.10 6.35
N GLU A 199 17.46 21.25 5.62
CA GLU A 199 16.37 22.19 5.90
C GLU A 199 15.55 21.89 7.17
N LEU A 200 15.77 20.76 7.83
CA LEU A 200 14.94 20.28 8.94
C LEU A 200 15.60 20.46 10.34
N LEU A 201 16.76 21.10 10.40
CA LEU A 201 17.52 21.22 11.64
C LEU A 201 16.86 22.11 12.72
N ASP A 202 16.01 23.05 12.29
CA ASP A 202 15.39 24.03 13.21
C ASP A 202 14.29 23.43 14.10
N ASN A 203 13.77 22.24 13.76
CA ASN A 203 12.65 21.61 14.47
C ASN A 203 13.01 20.27 15.12
N LEU A 204 14.28 19.99 15.35
CA LEU A 204 14.73 18.69 15.86
C LEU A 204 14.10 18.29 17.20
N GLU A 205 14.00 19.22 18.14
CA GLU A 205 13.43 18.94 19.46
C GLU A 205 11.95 18.57 19.38
N GLU A 206 11.19 19.28 18.54
CA GLU A 206 9.78 18.98 18.29
C GLU A 206 9.62 17.61 17.65
N LEU A 207 10.44 17.31 16.63
CA LEU A 207 10.41 16.01 15.96
C LEU A 207 10.78 14.86 16.90
N GLN A 208 11.76 15.05 17.79
CA GLN A 208 12.12 14.06 18.81
C GLN A 208 10.98 13.86 19.82
N TYR A 209 10.31 14.93 20.22
CA TYR A 209 9.14 14.84 21.09
C TYR A 209 8.02 14.05 20.42
N MET A 210 7.69 14.38 19.16
CA MET A 210 6.65 13.68 18.41
C MET A 210 7.00 12.20 18.15
N LEU A 211 8.28 11.90 17.91
CA LEU A 211 8.76 10.52 17.79
C LEU A 211 8.54 9.70 19.06
N SER A 212 8.70 10.30 20.23
CA SER A 212 8.56 9.61 21.51
C SER A 212 7.14 9.55 22.03
N SER A 213 6.34 10.62 21.82
CA SER A 213 5.09 10.86 22.52
C SER A 213 3.88 11.03 21.60
N GLY A 214 4.07 11.17 20.28
CA GLY A 214 3.01 11.26 19.28
C GLY A 214 2.27 9.96 19.04
N ASP A 215 1.18 10.03 18.29
CA ASP A 215 0.53 8.83 17.75
C ASP A 215 1.42 8.13 16.69
N GLU A 216 0.99 6.99 16.16
CA GLU A 216 1.78 6.25 15.18
C GLU A 216 2.09 7.08 13.92
N ARG A 217 1.15 7.89 13.45
CA ARG A 217 1.32 8.77 12.29
C ARG A 217 2.40 9.82 12.56
N ASP A 218 2.33 10.46 13.72
CA ASP A 218 3.31 11.45 14.15
C ASP A 218 4.70 10.84 14.32
N LYS A 219 4.78 9.65 14.92
CA LYS A 219 6.02 8.89 15.06
C LYS A 219 6.65 8.55 13.73
N VAL A 220 5.86 8.03 12.78
CA VAL A 220 6.36 7.69 11.44
C VAL A 220 6.82 8.94 10.69
N ARG A 221 6.01 10.00 10.71
CA ARG A 221 6.38 11.29 10.10
C ARG A 221 7.70 11.81 10.67
N SER A 222 7.83 11.84 11.99
CA SER A 222 9.01 12.33 12.67
C SER A 222 10.25 11.48 12.38
N ALA A 223 10.11 10.16 12.33
CA ALA A 223 11.20 9.26 11.97
C ALA A 223 11.75 9.56 10.57
N TYR A 224 10.89 9.78 9.58
CA TYR A 224 11.32 10.13 8.23
C TYR A 224 11.97 11.52 8.16
N LEU A 225 11.42 12.51 8.85
CA LEU A 225 11.98 13.86 8.88
C LEU A 225 13.34 13.88 9.60
N LEU A 226 13.48 13.20 10.73
CA LEU A 226 14.75 13.06 11.43
C LEU A 226 15.80 12.33 10.59
N GLY A 227 15.39 11.25 9.90
CA GLY A 227 16.28 10.54 8.98
C GLY A 227 16.76 11.37 7.79
N GLU A 228 16.02 12.42 7.41
CA GLU A 228 16.39 13.38 6.35
C GLU A 228 17.26 14.53 6.87
N ALA A 229 17.27 14.80 8.17
CA ALA A 229 17.88 15.99 8.75
C ALA A 229 19.42 15.99 8.79
N LYS A 230 20.09 14.92 8.35
CA LYS A 230 21.57 14.81 8.34
C LYS A 230 22.25 15.31 9.62
N SER A 231 21.65 15.09 10.76
CA SER A 231 22.15 15.52 12.05
C SER A 231 22.61 14.32 12.87
N ASP A 232 23.72 14.47 13.57
CA ASP A 232 24.21 13.46 14.53
C ASP A 232 23.20 13.22 15.67
N ILE A 233 22.29 14.19 15.91
CA ILE A 233 21.23 14.10 16.91
C ILE A 233 20.04 13.27 16.37
N ALA A 234 19.89 13.18 15.05
CA ALA A 234 18.83 12.44 14.39
C ALA A 234 19.15 10.94 14.20
N ALA A 235 20.39 10.54 14.45
CA ALA A 235 20.87 9.17 14.38
C ALA A 235 20.75 8.46 15.73
#